data_7ab2403e59d8937d07bf80b359ac4fe9
#
_entry.id   7ab2403e59d8937d07bf80b359ac4fe9
#
_cell.length_a   1.000
_cell.length_b   1.000
_cell.length_c   1.000
_cell.angle_alpha   90.00
_cell.angle_beta   90.00
_cell.angle_gamma   90.00
#
_symmetry.space_group_name_H-M   'P 1'
#
loop_
_entity.id
_entity.type
_entity.pdbx_description
1 polymer ?
#
loop_
_entity_poly.entity_id
_entity_poly.type
_entity_poly.pdbx_seq_one_letter_code
_entity_poly.pdbx_strand_id
1 'polypeptide(L)'
;MAQVTIHINGKPYAVGCEDGQERHLAHLASLFDNQVRQVSADVGQLGETRLFLMGALLLADELADTRQRLETAQEAVAKAQTEHTRLEVKAVSALEGAAKRIEKLATTGGEH
;
A
#
# COMPACT_ATOMS: atom_id res chain seq x y z
N MET A 1 -23.08 -14.26 15.86
CA MET A 1 -21.67 -14.02 16.26
C MET A 1 -20.93 -15.32 16.44
N ALA A 2 -19.78 -15.42 15.84
CA ALA A 2 -18.92 -16.57 16.00
C ALA A 2 -17.84 -16.31 17.05
N GLN A 3 -17.24 -17.38 17.57
CA GLN A 3 -16.08 -17.28 18.44
C GLN A 3 -14.93 -18.06 17.83
N VAL A 4 -13.74 -17.48 17.95
CA VAL A 4 -12.51 -18.11 17.48
C VAL A 4 -11.52 -18.15 18.65
N THR A 5 -10.84 -19.26 18.81
CA THR A 5 -9.74 -19.34 19.77
C THR A 5 -8.45 -18.99 19.04
N ILE A 6 -7.81 -17.92 19.46
CA ILE A 6 -6.51 -17.50 18.94
C ILE A 6 -5.43 -17.83 19.97
N HIS A 7 -4.21 -17.99 19.49
CA HIS A 7 -3.06 -18.28 20.37
C HIS A 7 -2.04 -17.16 20.22
N ILE A 8 -1.77 -16.49 21.33
CA ILE A 8 -0.76 -15.41 21.39
C ILE A 8 0.30 -15.80 22.42
N ASN A 9 1.52 -15.91 21.97
CA ASN A 9 2.66 -16.33 22.77
C ASN A 9 2.40 -17.66 23.51
N GLY A 10 1.73 -18.57 22.81
CA GLY A 10 1.41 -19.91 23.32
C GLY A 10 0.18 -19.99 24.21
N LYS A 11 -0.48 -18.88 24.51
CA LYS A 11 -1.68 -18.85 25.36
C LYS A 11 -2.94 -18.71 24.51
N PRO A 12 -4.00 -19.47 24.84
CA PRO A 12 -5.25 -19.37 24.09
C PRO A 12 -6.12 -18.22 24.58
N TYR A 13 -6.80 -17.58 23.65
CA TYR A 13 -7.76 -16.51 23.91
C TYR A 13 -8.99 -16.73 23.04
N ALA A 14 -10.17 -16.69 23.63
CA ALA A 14 -11.42 -16.76 22.89
C ALA A 14 -11.83 -15.33 22.51
N VAL A 15 -12.03 -15.08 21.23
CA VAL A 15 -12.39 -13.78 20.72
C VAL A 15 -13.65 -13.91 19.87
N GLY A 16 -14.59 -12.98 20.08
CA GLY A 16 -15.80 -12.90 19.26
C GLY A 16 -15.52 -12.23 17.93
N CYS A 17 -16.18 -12.70 16.89
CA CYS A 17 -16.09 -12.10 15.57
C CYS A 17 -17.42 -12.25 14.83
N GLU A 18 -17.58 -11.52 13.74
CA GLU A 18 -18.74 -11.70 12.88
C GLU A 18 -18.63 -12.99 12.10
N ASP A 19 -19.78 -13.56 11.75
CA ASP A 19 -19.84 -14.78 10.97
C ASP A 19 -19.12 -14.58 9.63
N GLY A 20 -18.26 -15.52 9.29
CA GLY A 20 -17.48 -15.46 8.07
C GLY A 20 -16.13 -14.73 8.19
N GLN A 21 -15.84 -14.13 9.36
CA GLN A 21 -14.60 -13.40 9.61
C GLN A 21 -13.56 -14.23 10.37
N GLU A 22 -13.82 -15.48 10.62
CA GLU A 22 -12.95 -16.35 11.45
C GLU A 22 -11.55 -16.48 10.87
N ARG A 23 -11.43 -16.71 9.58
CA ARG A 23 -10.13 -16.82 8.91
C ARG A 23 -9.35 -15.53 8.96
N HIS A 24 -10.03 -14.42 8.73
CA HIS A 24 -9.42 -13.10 8.77
C HIS A 24 -8.89 -12.81 10.17
N LEU A 25 -9.68 -13.09 11.20
CA LEU A 25 -9.26 -12.89 12.58
C LEU A 25 -8.07 -13.78 12.94
N ALA A 26 -8.07 -15.02 12.49
CA ALA A 26 -6.96 -15.93 12.70
C ALA A 26 -5.67 -15.40 12.04
N HIS A 27 -5.79 -14.83 10.86
CA HIS A 27 -4.66 -14.21 10.17
C HIS A 27 -4.11 -13.00 10.95
N LEU A 28 -5.00 -12.12 11.41
CA LEU A 28 -4.61 -10.97 12.24
C LEU A 28 -3.94 -11.42 13.53
N ALA A 29 -4.48 -12.47 14.16
CA ALA A 29 -3.90 -13.04 15.37
C ALA A 29 -2.48 -13.55 15.14
N SER A 30 -2.22 -14.17 13.98
CA SER A 30 -0.88 -14.67 13.66
C SER A 30 0.11 -13.52 13.46
N LEU A 31 -0.32 -12.41 12.87
CA LEU A 31 0.52 -11.22 12.73
C LEU A 31 0.88 -10.63 14.09
N PHE A 32 -0.09 -10.53 14.97
CA PHE A 32 0.14 -10.05 16.34
C PHE A 32 1.02 -11.00 17.13
N ASP A 33 0.76 -12.31 17.05
CA ASP A 33 1.56 -13.32 17.73
C ASP A 33 3.03 -13.25 17.33
N ASN A 34 3.31 -13.05 16.05
CA ASN A 34 4.68 -12.90 15.57
C ASN A 34 5.38 -11.70 16.22
N GLN A 35 4.68 -10.57 16.36
CA GLN A 35 5.24 -9.39 17.01
C GLN A 35 5.49 -9.63 18.50
N VAL A 36 4.54 -10.23 19.20
CA VAL A 36 4.68 -10.54 20.61
C VAL A 36 5.84 -11.51 20.87
N ARG A 37 5.97 -12.53 20.02
CA ARG A 37 7.08 -13.48 20.12
C ARG A 37 8.43 -12.82 19.91
N GLN A 38 8.52 -11.90 18.95
CA GLN A 38 9.74 -11.14 18.68
C GLN A 38 10.12 -10.28 19.86
N VAL A 39 9.17 -9.57 20.46
CA VAL A 39 9.41 -8.77 21.66
C VAL A 39 9.86 -9.65 22.81
N SER A 40 9.20 -10.78 23.03
CA SER A 40 9.53 -11.72 24.10
C SER A 40 10.95 -12.26 23.95
N ALA A 41 11.38 -12.53 22.73
CA ALA A 41 12.75 -12.99 22.44
C ALA A 41 13.80 -11.90 22.73
N ASP A 42 13.48 -10.64 22.43
CA ASP A 42 14.41 -9.52 22.56
C ASP A 42 14.55 -9.01 24.01
N VAL A 43 13.43 -8.90 24.73
CA VAL A 43 13.39 -8.28 26.06
C VAL A 43 13.15 -9.26 27.19
N GLY A 44 12.90 -10.54 26.86
CA GLY A 44 12.69 -11.59 27.83
C GLY A 44 11.29 -11.61 28.40
N GLN A 45 11.17 -12.19 29.60
CA GLN A 45 9.89 -12.43 30.26
C GLN A 45 9.35 -11.16 30.92
N LEU A 46 8.54 -10.43 30.18
CA LEU A 46 7.76 -9.34 30.72
C LEU A 46 6.35 -9.82 31.06
N GLY A 47 5.61 -9.07 31.84
CA GLY A 47 4.20 -9.32 32.07
C GLY A 47 3.43 -9.28 30.76
N GLU A 48 2.38 -10.08 30.67
CA GLU A 48 1.58 -10.23 29.45
C GLU A 48 1.06 -8.92 28.89
N THR A 49 0.56 -8.05 29.76
CA THR A 49 0.07 -6.73 29.36
C THR A 49 1.16 -5.88 28.69
N ARG A 50 2.37 -5.91 29.25
CA ARG A 50 3.50 -5.16 28.67
C ARG A 50 3.94 -5.74 27.34
N LEU A 51 3.96 -7.06 27.21
CA LEU A 51 4.28 -7.72 25.95
C LEU A 51 3.26 -7.36 24.86
N PHE A 52 1.99 -7.36 25.22
CA PHE A 52 0.91 -7.00 24.29
C PHE A 52 1.01 -5.52 23.91
N LEU A 53 1.27 -4.65 24.86
CA LEU A 53 1.45 -3.23 24.58
C LEU A 53 2.60 -3.00 23.61
N MET A 54 3.74 -3.63 23.85
CA MET A 54 4.92 -3.48 22.99
C MET A 54 4.65 -4.08 21.60
N GLY A 55 4.00 -5.25 21.53
CA GLY A 55 3.61 -5.85 20.27
C GLY A 55 2.65 -4.98 19.46
N ALA A 56 1.68 -4.39 20.15
CA ALA A 56 0.72 -3.47 19.53
C ALA A 56 1.40 -2.20 19.02
N LEU A 57 2.34 -1.64 19.79
CA LEU A 57 3.09 -0.45 19.36
C LEU A 57 3.97 -0.75 18.15
N LEU A 58 4.58 -1.92 18.09
CA LEU A 58 5.37 -2.32 16.92
C LEU A 58 4.49 -2.45 15.67
N LEU A 59 3.30 -3.02 15.80
CA LEU A 59 2.36 -3.10 14.69
C LEU A 59 1.87 -1.72 14.26
N ALA A 60 1.61 -0.84 15.23
CA ALA A 60 1.20 0.54 14.93
C ALA A 60 2.31 1.29 14.20
N ASP A 61 3.56 1.10 14.59
CA ASP A 61 4.72 1.70 13.94
C ASP A 61 4.86 1.19 12.50
N GLU A 62 4.73 -0.12 12.31
CA GLU A 62 4.77 -0.73 10.98
C GLU A 62 3.63 -0.22 10.09
N LEU A 63 2.43 -0.06 10.65
CA LEU A 63 1.30 0.50 9.94
C LEU A 63 1.55 1.94 9.52
N ALA A 64 2.09 2.76 10.44
CA ALA A 64 2.42 4.16 10.14
C ALA A 64 3.47 4.25 9.02
N ASP A 65 4.50 3.42 9.08
CA ASP A 65 5.53 3.36 8.05
C ASP A 65 4.95 2.93 6.69
N THR A 66 4.11 1.91 6.69
CA THR A 66 3.47 1.41 5.48
C THR A 66 2.54 2.46 4.86
N ARG A 67 1.78 3.17 5.67
CA ARG A 67 0.93 4.27 5.21
C ARG A 67 1.74 5.39 4.57
N GLN A 68 2.87 5.72 5.16
CA GLN A 68 3.77 6.74 4.61
C GLN A 68 4.37 6.29 3.27
N ARG A 69 4.78 5.03 3.16
CA ARG A 69 5.28 4.45 1.91
C ARG A 69 4.21 4.43 0.83
N LEU A 70 2.97 4.11 1.21
CA LEU A 70 1.84 4.14 0.28
C LEU A 70 1.60 5.54 -0.24
N GLU A 71 1.59 6.54 0.64
CA GLU A 71 1.41 7.94 0.27
C GLU A 71 2.50 8.39 -0.70
N THR A 72 3.76 8.06 -0.40
CA THR A 72 4.90 8.38 -1.26
C THR A 72 4.75 7.70 -2.63
N ALA A 73 4.35 6.43 -2.65
CA ALA A 73 4.13 5.70 -3.90
C ALA A 73 2.99 6.30 -4.72
N GLN A 74 1.90 6.69 -4.07
CA GLN A 74 0.77 7.35 -4.74
C GLN A 74 1.17 8.69 -5.34
N GLU A 75 1.99 9.48 -4.63
CA GLU A 75 2.53 10.73 -5.14
C GLU A 75 3.44 10.49 -6.35
N ALA A 76 4.27 9.46 -6.30
CA ALA A 76 5.15 9.09 -7.41
C ALA A 76 4.35 8.67 -8.64
N VAL A 77 3.28 7.88 -8.45
CA VAL A 77 2.38 7.48 -9.54
C VAL A 77 1.69 8.70 -10.12
N ALA A 78 1.17 9.60 -9.28
CA ALA A 78 0.50 10.82 -9.73
C ALA A 78 1.45 11.70 -10.56
N LYS A 79 2.70 11.85 -10.12
CA LYS A 79 3.72 12.60 -10.87
C LYS A 79 4.03 11.93 -12.21
N ALA A 80 4.18 10.61 -12.22
CA ALA A 80 4.45 9.86 -13.45
C ALA A 80 3.30 10.00 -14.44
N GLN A 81 2.05 9.94 -13.97
CA GLN A 81 0.87 10.13 -14.82
C GLN A 81 0.80 11.54 -15.38
N THR A 82 1.07 12.57 -14.57
CA THR A 82 1.11 13.94 -15.01
C THR A 82 2.17 14.14 -16.08
N GLU A 83 3.37 13.62 -15.88
CA GLU A 83 4.47 13.71 -16.83
C GLU A 83 4.13 12.96 -18.13
N HIS A 84 3.54 11.78 -18.02
CA HIS A 84 3.10 11.02 -19.19
C HIS A 84 2.07 11.79 -20.01
N THR A 85 1.07 12.38 -19.37
CA THR A 85 0.06 13.20 -20.03
C THR A 85 0.70 14.41 -20.70
N ARG A 86 1.65 15.07 -20.04
CA ARG A 86 2.37 16.21 -20.58
C ARG A 86 3.14 15.82 -21.85
N LEU A 87 3.81 14.66 -21.83
CA LEU A 87 4.54 14.16 -22.98
C LEU A 87 3.61 13.75 -24.14
N GLU A 88 2.46 13.16 -23.82
CA GLU A 88 1.45 12.82 -24.85
C GLU A 88 0.92 14.08 -25.53
N VAL A 89 0.56 15.09 -24.76
CA VAL A 89 0.10 16.38 -25.30
C VAL A 89 1.17 17.00 -26.19
N LYS A 90 2.41 16.95 -25.76
CA LYS A 90 3.54 17.46 -26.53
C LYS A 90 3.72 16.71 -27.85
N ALA A 91 3.61 15.38 -27.79
CA ALA A 91 3.74 14.53 -28.97
C ALA A 91 2.63 14.79 -29.98
N VAL A 92 1.38 14.89 -29.52
CA VAL A 92 0.22 15.21 -30.36
C VAL A 92 0.40 16.59 -30.99
N SER A 93 0.79 17.58 -30.21
CA SER A 93 1.03 18.95 -30.69
C SER A 93 2.14 18.97 -31.77
N ALA A 94 3.22 18.22 -31.57
CA ALA A 94 4.31 18.10 -32.53
C ALA A 94 3.84 17.43 -33.83
N LEU A 95 3.02 16.39 -33.74
CA LEU A 95 2.45 15.70 -34.91
C LEU A 95 1.50 16.61 -35.68
N GLU A 96 0.65 17.34 -35.00
CA GLU A 96 -0.25 18.32 -35.62
C GLU A 96 0.52 19.41 -36.32
N GLY A 97 1.57 19.93 -35.71
CA GLY A 97 2.45 20.92 -36.32
C GLY A 97 3.16 20.40 -37.57
N ALA A 98 3.62 19.14 -37.52
CA ALA A 98 4.26 18.50 -38.66
C ALA A 98 3.26 18.27 -39.82
N ALA A 99 2.04 17.82 -39.48
CA ALA A 99 0.97 17.63 -40.48
C ALA A 99 0.61 18.94 -41.15
N LYS A 100 0.50 20.02 -40.40
CA LYS A 100 0.23 21.36 -40.97
C LYS A 100 1.34 21.83 -41.89
N ARG A 101 2.59 21.56 -41.56
CA ARG A 101 3.72 21.90 -42.44
C ARG A 101 3.71 21.09 -43.73
N ILE A 102 3.37 19.84 -43.65
CA ILE A 102 3.24 18.97 -44.82
C ILE A 102 2.10 19.45 -45.75
N GLU A 103 0.92 19.77 -45.19
CA GLU A 103 -0.20 20.33 -45.96
C GLU A 103 0.18 21.61 -46.64
N LYS A 104 0.87 22.52 -45.93
CA LYS A 104 1.34 23.80 -46.50
C LYS A 104 2.28 23.57 -47.67
N LEU A 105 3.21 22.64 -47.55
CA LEU A 105 4.13 22.31 -48.63
C LEU A 105 3.42 21.67 -49.83
N ALA A 106 2.46 20.82 -49.60
CA ALA A 106 1.68 20.19 -50.65
C ALA A 106 0.85 21.24 -51.42
N THR A 107 0.22 22.14 -50.67
CA THR A 107 -0.56 23.26 -51.26
C THR A 107 0.33 24.18 -52.09
N THR A 108 1.48 24.56 -51.58
CA THR A 108 2.44 25.42 -52.28
C THR A 108 3.00 24.71 -53.52
N GLY A 109 3.31 23.43 -53.43
CA GLY A 109 3.76 22.63 -54.56
C GLY A 109 2.70 22.43 -55.67
N GLY A 110 1.43 22.45 -55.26
CA GLY A 110 0.30 22.30 -56.20
C GLY A 110 0.00 23.53 -57.02
N GLU A 111 0.55 24.67 -56.64
CA GLU A 111 0.36 25.93 -57.34
C GLU A 111 1.26 26.13 -58.56
N HIS A 112 2.17 25.23 -58.73
CA HIS A 112 3.10 25.31 -59.89
C HIS A 112 2.54 24.58 -61.11
#